data_db73474b21af4fa48c378e5b6de98246
#
_entry.id   db73474b21af4fa48c378e5b6de98246
#
_cell.length_a   1.000
_cell.length_b   1.000
_cell.length_c   1.000
_cell.angle_alpha   90.00
_cell.angle_beta   90.00
_cell.angle_gamma   90.00
#
_symmetry.space_group_name_H-M   'P 1'
#
loop_
_entity.id
_entity.type
_entity.pdbx_description
1 polymer ?
#
loop_
_entity_poly.entity_id
_entity_poly.type
_entity_poly.pdbx_seq_one_letter_code
_entity_poly.pdbx_strand_id
1 'polypeptide(L)'
;MDFQRLVLLAGLALVLMLLWQSWLQYDAERNPSITTEQKTVAADGATTEAASNRELADKGDIPSVPSTPGTSSRAPSAAPSVIRAAVESAQRVVVETDLLRVEIDTQGGDLRVLELLTYPVSVDEPGQPFRLLNDADSDLFLMQSGLLGSGRELPNHHTLFRPERLTYRLGVNDNVTATLEWSAPDGITYRKLYTFYRNSYFFDLRFEVDNASGEEWSGYLYGQLLRTEVVQTGKIGFLGRLPSYIGGAIYTPEEKYDKIKFAHMRDGNLSQRTSTGWVAMLQHYFVAAFLLPEASDYEFYSSVTDHNREPRYHLGFKHLQPSVVAAGHLGSVGTRLYVGPKEQQRLTTADQKLELTVDYGWLTPLSSPLFWLMTYINKFFHNWGVSILLLTLMVKLAFYPLSAASYKSMARMKKLAPRMKTLKERYGDDKQKFQQEMMAIYKKEKVNPLGGCLPIVIQIPVFIALYWVLLESVELRQAPFALWIRDLSIPDPYYVLPILMGASMFGQQLLNPTPPDPMQAKIMMALPVVFTVFFLWFPAGLVLYWLANNVLSITQQWYITRKIAAAKT
;
A
#
# COMPACT_ATOMS: atom_id res chain seq x y z
N MET A 1 -24.55 12.83 -32.98
CA MET A 1 -24.28 11.77 -31.98
C MET A 1 -25.04 12.13 -30.72
N ASP A 2 -25.82 11.19 -30.19
CA ASP A 2 -26.70 11.42 -29.06
C ASP A 2 -25.89 11.66 -27.79
N PHE A 3 -26.13 12.75 -27.10
CA PHE A 3 -25.42 13.12 -25.88
C PHE A 3 -25.50 12.01 -24.81
N GLN A 4 -26.60 11.27 -24.72
CA GLN A 4 -26.76 10.10 -23.84
C GLN A 4 -25.86 8.94 -24.25
N ARG A 5 -25.68 8.71 -25.56
CA ARG A 5 -24.71 7.74 -26.08
C ARG A 5 -23.29 8.19 -25.82
N LEU A 6 -23.03 9.49 -25.87
CA LEU A 6 -21.73 10.08 -25.56
C LEU A 6 -21.37 9.89 -24.09
N VAL A 7 -22.32 10.06 -23.17
CA VAL A 7 -22.11 9.83 -21.72
C VAL A 7 -21.98 8.35 -21.39
N LEU A 8 -22.78 7.48 -22.01
CA LEU A 8 -22.66 6.02 -21.86
C LEU A 8 -21.37 5.49 -22.51
N LEU A 9 -21.01 6.03 -23.68
CA LEU A 9 -19.73 5.73 -24.33
C LEU A 9 -18.56 6.29 -23.55
N ALA A 10 -18.68 7.49 -22.95
CA ALA A 10 -17.65 8.05 -22.08
C ALA A 10 -17.51 7.25 -20.77
N GLY A 11 -18.61 6.79 -20.17
CA GLY A 11 -18.61 5.90 -19.01
C GLY A 11 -18.03 4.51 -19.35
N LEU A 12 -18.44 3.95 -20.47
CA LEU A 12 -17.87 2.70 -20.99
C LEU A 12 -16.41 2.86 -21.39
N ALA A 13 -16.06 3.98 -22.05
CA ALA A 13 -14.69 4.30 -22.41
C ALA A 13 -13.82 4.54 -21.16
N LEU A 14 -14.34 5.16 -20.10
CA LEU A 14 -13.65 5.30 -18.82
C LEU A 14 -13.40 3.92 -18.17
N VAL A 15 -14.41 3.05 -18.14
CA VAL A 15 -14.25 1.69 -17.61
C VAL A 15 -13.30 0.87 -18.48
N LEU A 16 -13.41 0.96 -19.81
CA LEU A 16 -12.48 0.30 -20.74
C LEU A 16 -11.08 0.90 -20.66
N MET A 17 -10.95 2.22 -20.43
CA MET A 17 -9.65 2.88 -20.21
C MET A 17 -9.01 2.45 -18.89
N LEU A 18 -9.78 2.30 -17.82
CA LEU A 18 -9.30 1.77 -16.55
C LEU A 18 -8.91 0.28 -16.66
N LEU A 19 -9.70 -0.52 -17.39
CA LEU A 19 -9.37 -1.91 -17.70
C LEU A 19 -8.16 -2.00 -18.64
N TRP A 20 -8.04 -1.09 -19.61
CA TRP A 20 -6.90 -0.98 -20.51
C TRP A 20 -5.63 -0.54 -19.78
N GLN A 21 -5.71 0.44 -18.88
CA GLN A 21 -4.59 0.83 -18.02
C GLN A 21 -4.16 -0.31 -17.10
N SER A 22 -5.12 -1.03 -16.51
CA SER A 22 -4.84 -2.20 -15.70
C SER A 22 -4.23 -3.34 -16.53
N TRP A 23 -4.69 -3.51 -17.78
CA TRP A 23 -4.14 -4.50 -18.72
C TRP A 23 -2.75 -4.09 -19.23
N LEU A 24 -2.52 -2.81 -19.53
CA LEU A 24 -1.19 -2.31 -19.92
C LEU A 24 -0.17 -2.45 -18.78
N GLN A 25 -0.59 -2.20 -17.53
CA GLN A 25 0.26 -2.46 -16.37
C GLN A 25 0.56 -3.95 -16.22
N TYR A 26 -0.42 -4.80 -16.42
CA TYR A 26 -0.27 -6.26 -16.38
C TYR A 26 0.59 -6.78 -17.54
N ASP A 27 0.45 -6.23 -18.75
CA ASP A 27 1.21 -6.63 -19.94
C ASP A 27 2.65 -6.08 -19.92
N ALA A 28 2.85 -4.86 -19.40
CA ALA A 28 4.16 -4.28 -19.14
C ALA A 28 4.95 -5.06 -18.08
N GLU A 29 4.26 -5.71 -17.14
CA GLU A 29 4.87 -6.61 -16.15
C GLU A 29 5.28 -7.97 -16.76
N ARG A 30 4.65 -8.38 -17.87
CA ARG A 30 4.92 -9.68 -18.52
C ARG A 30 5.84 -9.62 -19.75
N ASN A 31 5.86 -8.50 -20.45
CA ASN A 31 6.64 -8.29 -21.66
C ASN A 31 7.33 -6.93 -21.61
N PRO A 32 8.54 -6.80 -21.08
CA PRO A 32 9.32 -5.58 -21.21
C PRO A 32 9.71 -5.42 -22.69
N SER A 33 8.91 -4.69 -23.45
CA SER A 33 9.30 -4.27 -24.82
C SER A 33 10.39 -3.21 -24.70
N ILE A 34 11.56 -3.56 -25.21
CA ILE A 34 12.72 -2.70 -25.39
C ILE A 34 12.30 -1.54 -26.32
N THR A 35 11.95 -0.41 -25.74
CA THR A 35 11.82 0.83 -26.53
C THR A 35 13.18 1.51 -26.55
N THR A 36 13.94 1.25 -27.61
CA THR A 36 15.18 1.95 -27.90
C THR A 36 14.84 3.36 -28.40
N GLU A 37 14.95 4.37 -27.57
CA GLU A 37 15.09 5.74 -28.06
C GLU A 37 16.51 5.93 -28.58
N GLN A 38 16.63 5.86 -29.91
CA GLN A 38 17.82 6.30 -30.62
C GLN A 38 17.96 7.82 -30.56
N LYS A 39 18.87 8.29 -29.72
CA LYS A 39 19.39 9.65 -29.82
C LYS A 39 20.64 9.60 -30.70
N THR A 40 20.44 9.98 -31.94
CA THR A 40 21.53 10.14 -32.91
C THR A 40 22.49 11.26 -32.48
N VAL A 41 23.75 10.91 -32.24
CA VAL A 41 24.89 11.82 -32.36
C VAL A 41 25.94 11.13 -33.24
N ALA A 42 26.39 11.88 -34.23
CA ALA A 42 27.21 11.46 -35.35
C ALA A 42 28.60 10.93 -34.99
N ALA A 43 29.10 10.13 -35.90
CA ALA A 43 30.33 9.36 -35.96
C ALA A 43 31.64 10.13 -35.80
N ASP A 44 32.69 9.48 -35.27
CA ASP A 44 33.87 9.18 -36.11
C ASP A 44 34.69 8.02 -35.51
N GLY A 45 35.31 7.26 -36.41
CA GLY A 45 35.78 5.92 -36.35
C GLY A 45 36.91 5.57 -35.38
N ALA A 46 36.94 4.29 -35.05
CA ALA A 46 38.09 3.39 -35.14
C ALA A 46 37.73 1.98 -34.64
N THR A 47 37.99 1.02 -35.48
CA THR A 47 37.98 -0.44 -35.24
C THR A 47 38.90 -0.86 -34.11
N THR A 48 38.44 -1.77 -33.22
CA THR A 48 39.17 -2.98 -32.85
C THR A 48 38.31 -3.91 -31.99
N GLU A 49 38.36 -5.19 -32.27
CA GLU A 49 37.73 -6.32 -31.60
C GLU A 49 37.96 -6.33 -30.08
N ALA A 50 36.90 -6.49 -29.33
CA ALA A 50 36.99 -7.02 -27.98
C ALA A 50 35.77 -7.91 -27.69
N ALA A 51 36.07 -9.20 -27.63
CA ALA A 51 35.14 -10.25 -27.21
C ALA A 51 34.46 -9.91 -25.88
N SER A 52 33.14 -9.99 -25.90
CA SER A 52 32.29 -9.84 -24.76
C SER A 52 32.51 -11.00 -23.78
N ASN A 53 33.36 -10.81 -22.81
CA ASN A 53 33.24 -11.51 -21.51
C ASN A 53 32.34 -10.65 -20.61
N ARG A 54 31.05 -10.91 -20.62
CA ARG A 54 30.20 -10.57 -19.51
C ARG A 54 30.51 -11.54 -18.34
N GLU A 55 31.57 -11.24 -17.62
CA GLU A 55 31.73 -11.68 -16.25
C GLU A 55 30.60 -11.05 -15.46
N LEU A 56 29.61 -11.87 -15.07
CA LEU A 56 28.69 -11.57 -13.99
C LEU A 56 29.54 -11.44 -12.72
N ALA A 57 30.02 -10.22 -12.45
CA ALA A 57 30.64 -9.89 -11.18
C ALA A 57 29.58 -10.16 -10.10
N ASP A 58 29.86 -11.16 -9.29
CA ASP A 58 29.18 -11.47 -8.04
C ASP A 58 29.27 -10.20 -7.15
N LYS A 59 28.25 -9.32 -7.26
CA LYS A 59 28.11 -8.17 -6.38
C LYS A 59 27.66 -8.75 -5.05
N GLY A 60 28.59 -8.84 -4.10
CA GLY A 60 28.29 -9.24 -2.74
C GLY A 60 27.12 -8.45 -2.16
N ASP A 61 26.42 -9.05 -1.22
CA ASP A 61 25.25 -8.48 -0.52
C ASP A 61 25.61 -7.35 0.48
N ILE A 62 26.90 -7.07 0.68
CA ILE A 62 27.41 -5.94 1.50
C ILE A 62 27.56 -4.69 0.61
N PRO A 63 26.98 -3.54 0.99
CA PRO A 63 27.16 -2.31 0.24
C PRO A 63 28.60 -1.81 0.24
N SER A 64 29.03 -1.14 -0.83
CA SER A 64 30.37 -0.59 -0.94
C SER A 64 30.58 0.60 0.01
N VAL A 65 31.79 0.74 0.54
CA VAL A 65 32.22 1.92 1.32
C VAL A 65 32.05 3.20 0.50
N PRO A 66 31.54 4.31 1.07
CA PRO A 66 31.42 5.58 0.35
C PRO A 66 32.78 6.06 -0.19
N SER A 67 32.85 6.43 -1.47
CA SER A 67 34.06 6.99 -2.08
C SER A 67 34.19 8.47 -1.73
N THR A 68 35.24 8.88 -1.07
CA THR A 68 35.60 10.29 -0.90
C THR A 68 36.07 10.85 -2.26
N PRO A 69 35.59 12.01 -2.72
CA PRO A 69 36.10 12.62 -3.94
C PRO A 69 37.57 13.06 -3.74
N GLY A 70 38.53 12.30 -4.25
CA GLY A 70 39.92 12.76 -4.24
C GLY A 70 41.05 11.74 -4.21
N THR A 71 40.78 10.44 -4.13
CA THR A 71 41.89 9.47 -4.15
C THR A 71 41.56 8.27 -5.03
N SER A 72 42.09 8.30 -6.23
CA SER A 72 42.15 7.12 -7.11
C SER A 72 43.23 6.18 -6.55
N SER A 73 42.87 5.35 -5.58
CA SER A 73 43.72 4.25 -5.15
C SER A 73 43.16 2.94 -5.69
N ARG A 74 44.00 2.29 -6.49
CA ARG A 74 43.87 0.93 -7.02
C ARG A 74 43.54 -0.01 -5.87
N ALA A 75 42.32 -0.58 -5.87
CA ALA A 75 41.86 -1.53 -4.87
C ALA A 75 42.82 -2.74 -4.80
N PRO A 76 43.19 -3.22 -3.61
CA PRO A 76 43.80 -4.53 -3.46
C PRO A 76 42.76 -5.60 -3.82
N SER A 77 43.18 -6.54 -4.64
CA SER A 77 42.41 -7.73 -5.01
C SER A 77 41.99 -8.48 -3.74
N ALA A 78 40.71 -8.46 -3.43
CA ALA A 78 40.14 -9.25 -2.36
C ALA A 78 40.33 -10.74 -2.64
N ALA A 79 40.74 -11.49 -1.64
CA ALA A 79 40.79 -12.95 -1.70
C ALA A 79 39.39 -13.52 -2.02
N PRO A 80 39.29 -14.67 -2.69
CA PRO A 80 38.01 -15.25 -3.08
C PRO A 80 37.21 -15.62 -1.81
N SER A 81 36.16 -14.88 -1.55
CA SER A 81 35.18 -15.22 -0.54
C SER A 81 34.42 -16.46 -1.04
N VAL A 82 34.48 -17.53 -0.27
CA VAL A 82 33.73 -18.76 -0.47
C VAL A 82 32.25 -18.41 -0.52
N ILE A 83 31.59 -18.70 -1.64
CA ILE A 83 30.14 -18.57 -1.83
C ILE A 83 29.45 -19.46 -0.79
N ARG A 84 28.89 -18.88 0.24
CA ARG A 84 28.06 -19.57 1.22
C ARG A 84 26.60 -19.52 0.77
N ALA A 85 26.07 -20.69 0.45
CA ALA A 85 24.85 -20.85 -0.34
C ALA A 85 23.53 -20.77 0.45
N ALA A 86 23.53 -20.45 1.73
CA ALA A 86 22.32 -20.24 2.54
C ALA A 86 22.52 -19.04 3.45
N VAL A 87 21.42 -18.38 3.86
CA VAL A 87 21.48 -17.44 4.97
C VAL A 87 21.76 -18.28 6.22
N GLU A 88 23.06 -18.40 6.56
CA GLU A 88 23.46 -19.19 7.71
C GLU A 88 22.73 -18.67 8.96
N SER A 89 22.17 -19.59 9.72
CA SER A 89 21.54 -19.32 11.01
C SER A 89 22.39 -19.95 12.10
N ALA A 90 22.64 -19.16 13.14
CA ALA A 90 23.31 -19.63 14.32
C ALA A 90 22.32 -19.76 15.50
N GLN A 91 22.65 -19.21 16.65
CA GLN A 91 21.76 -19.24 17.80
C GLN A 91 20.74 -18.09 17.74
N ARG A 92 19.51 -18.29 18.23
CA ARG A 92 18.45 -17.30 18.26
C ARG A 92 18.35 -16.63 19.63
N VAL A 93 18.27 -15.30 19.60
CA VAL A 93 17.93 -14.47 20.75
C VAL A 93 16.47 -14.05 20.61
N VAL A 94 15.67 -14.37 21.61
CA VAL A 94 14.23 -14.07 21.61
C VAL A 94 13.95 -12.85 22.48
N VAL A 95 13.26 -11.87 21.91
CA VAL A 95 12.77 -10.69 22.64
C VAL A 95 11.25 -10.69 22.60
N GLU A 96 10.63 -10.56 23.77
CA GLU A 96 9.18 -10.56 23.91
C GLU A 96 8.73 -9.27 24.62
N THR A 97 7.88 -8.49 23.92
CA THR A 97 7.23 -7.30 24.43
C THR A 97 5.71 -7.52 24.52
N ASP A 98 4.96 -6.49 24.82
CA ASP A 98 3.49 -6.49 24.80
C ASP A 98 2.89 -6.55 23.37
N LEU A 99 3.64 -6.08 22.35
CA LEU A 99 3.18 -6.03 20.96
C LEU A 99 3.95 -6.95 20.01
N LEU A 100 5.20 -7.28 20.34
CA LEU A 100 6.15 -7.94 19.45
C LEU A 100 6.77 -9.17 20.09
N ARG A 101 6.95 -10.22 19.28
CA ARG A 101 7.92 -11.28 19.53
C ARG A 101 8.92 -11.28 18.40
N VAL A 102 10.20 -11.10 18.75
CA VAL A 102 11.29 -10.92 17.79
C VAL A 102 12.35 -11.99 18.01
N GLU A 103 12.84 -12.59 16.92
CA GLU A 103 13.98 -13.49 16.93
C GLU A 103 15.15 -12.83 16.18
N ILE A 104 16.23 -12.61 16.91
CA ILE A 104 17.49 -12.06 16.41
C ILE A 104 18.48 -13.20 16.26
N ASP A 105 19.06 -13.34 15.07
CA ASP A 105 20.11 -14.33 14.84
C ASP A 105 21.44 -13.82 15.36
N THR A 106 22.24 -14.67 16.00
CA THR A 106 23.61 -14.30 16.37
C THR A 106 24.53 -14.16 15.16
N GLN A 107 24.21 -14.78 14.03
CA GLN A 107 24.83 -14.48 12.75
C GLN A 107 24.31 -13.12 12.25
N GLY A 108 25.19 -12.14 12.15
CA GLY A 108 24.87 -10.78 11.74
C GLY A 108 24.17 -9.94 12.81
N GLY A 109 23.57 -10.55 13.83
CA GLY A 109 22.62 -9.87 14.70
C GLY A 109 21.38 -9.40 13.92
N ASP A 110 20.94 -10.16 12.93
CA ASP A 110 19.85 -9.82 12.02
C ASP A 110 18.49 -10.12 12.63
N LEU A 111 17.49 -9.28 12.34
CA LEU A 111 16.09 -9.57 12.68
C LEU A 111 15.55 -10.59 11.67
N ARG A 112 15.37 -11.84 12.10
CA ARG A 112 14.94 -12.96 11.25
C ARG A 112 13.45 -13.20 11.29
N VAL A 113 12.87 -13.16 12.48
CA VAL A 113 11.44 -13.36 12.69
C VAL A 113 10.90 -12.22 13.52
N LEU A 114 9.77 -11.67 13.11
CA LEU A 114 9.02 -10.71 13.91
C LEU A 114 7.54 -11.00 13.79
N GLU A 115 6.92 -11.28 14.92
CA GLU A 115 5.51 -11.59 15.05
C GLU A 115 4.78 -10.43 15.74
N LEU A 116 3.62 -10.06 15.18
CA LEU A 116 2.75 -9.02 15.70
C LEU A 116 1.69 -9.66 16.61
N LEU A 117 1.88 -9.58 17.93
CA LEU A 117 1.07 -10.32 18.92
C LEU A 117 -0.39 -9.88 18.94
N THR A 118 -0.69 -8.64 18.58
CA THR A 118 -2.04 -8.06 18.53
C THR A 118 -2.75 -8.24 17.18
N TYR A 119 -2.06 -8.80 16.19
CA TYR A 119 -2.58 -9.03 14.84
C TYR A 119 -2.51 -10.52 14.49
N PRO A 120 -3.56 -11.31 14.74
CA PRO A 120 -3.56 -12.72 14.34
C PRO A 120 -3.61 -12.88 12.81
N VAL A 121 -3.23 -14.05 12.32
CA VAL A 121 -3.29 -14.40 10.88
C VAL A 121 -4.74 -14.35 10.38
N SER A 122 -5.66 -14.90 11.17
CA SER A 122 -7.10 -14.98 10.86
C SER A 122 -7.93 -14.75 12.13
N VAL A 123 -9.18 -14.32 11.98
CA VAL A 123 -10.18 -14.25 13.06
C VAL A 123 -10.48 -15.63 13.64
N ASP A 124 -10.36 -16.68 12.83
CA ASP A 124 -10.61 -18.06 13.25
C ASP A 124 -9.41 -18.69 13.99
N GLU A 125 -8.22 -18.07 13.86
CA GLU A 125 -6.98 -18.52 14.53
C GLU A 125 -6.37 -17.38 15.40
N PRO A 126 -7.07 -16.95 16.45
CA PRO A 126 -6.65 -15.79 17.26
C PRO A 126 -5.34 -16.03 18.04
N GLY A 127 -4.95 -17.27 18.23
CA GLY A 127 -3.69 -17.64 18.89
C GLY A 127 -2.47 -17.66 17.98
N GLN A 128 -2.63 -17.45 16.66
CA GLN A 128 -1.54 -17.45 15.70
C GLN A 128 -1.22 -16.00 15.27
N PRO A 129 -0.15 -15.39 15.81
CA PRO A 129 0.23 -14.02 15.46
C PRO A 129 0.70 -13.93 14.01
N PHE A 130 0.46 -12.76 13.39
CA PHE A 130 0.96 -12.50 12.04
C PHE A 130 2.48 -12.32 12.05
N ARG A 131 3.17 -13.12 11.25
CA ARG A 131 4.62 -13.05 11.08
C ARG A 131 4.94 -12.07 9.96
N LEU A 132 5.52 -10.91 10.31
CA LEU A 132 5.87 -9.86 9.36
C LEU A 132 7.28 -10.07 8.78
N LEU A 133 8.28 -10.31 9.63
CA LEU A 133 9.60 -10.79 9.19
C LEU A 133 9.63 -12.30 9.24
N ASN A 134 10.20 -12.91 8.20
CA ASN A 134 10.18 -14.35 8.01
C ASN A 134 11.49 -14.80 7.36
N ASP A 135 12.06 -15.89 7.85
CA ASP A 135 13.30 -16.48 7.37
C ASP A 135 13.10 -17.74 6.51
N ALA A 136 11.85 -18.06 6.16
CA ALA A 136 11.57 -19.14 5.21
C ALA A 136 11.98 -18.73 3.79
N ASP A 137 12.72 -19.56 3.08
CA ASP A 137 13.24 -19.25 1.73
C ASP A 137 12.14 -18.83 0.73
N SER A 138 10.94 -19.42 0.83
CA SER A 138 9.82 -19.13 -0.06
C SER A 138 9.16 -17.74 0.19
N ASP A 139 9.36 -17.15 1.36
CA ASP A 139 8.81 -15.85 1.77
C ASP A 139 9.82 -15.15 2.69
N LEU A 140 11.04 -15.00 2.18
CA LEU A 140 12.11 -14.38 2.93
C LEU A 140 11.87 -12.89 3.10
N PHE A 141 11.89 -12.42 4.35
CA PHE A 141 11.82 -11.00 4.67
C PHE A 141 12.59 -10.72 5.96
N LEU A 142 13.78 -10.13 5.82
CA LEU A 142 14.72 -9.90 6.92
C LEU A 142 15.11 -8.42 7.01
N MET A 143 15.59 -8.02 8.18
CA MET A 143 16.30 -6.75 8.37
C MET A 143 17.72 -7.03 8.82
N GLN A 144 18.67 -6.48 8.08
CA GLN A 144 20.10 -6.66 8.27
C GLN A 144 20.77 -5.33 8.51
N SER A 145 21.88 -5.31 9.26
CA SER A 145 22.65 -4.08 9.50
C SER A 145 24.06 -4.41 9.95
N GLY A 146 24.96 -3.45 9.71
CA GLY A 146 26.35 -3.58 10.07
C GLY A 146 27.13 -2.29 9.90
N LEU A 147 28.44 -2.40 10.04
CA LEU A 147 29.38 -1.30 9.88
C LEU A 147 30.25 -1.53 8.63
N LEU A 148 30.54 -0.46 7.90
CA LEU A 148 31.45 -0.44 6.76
C LEU A 148 32.68 0.39 7.11
N GLY A 149 33.82 0.01 6.58
CA GLY A 149 35.07 0.77 6.73
C GLY A 149 36.20 0.20 5.88
N SER A 150 37.30 0.90 5.86
CA SER A 150 38.51 0.50 5.14
C SER A 150 39.65 0.23 6.13
N GLY A 151 40.46 -0.77 5.82
CA GLY A 151 41.72 -1.03 6.55
C GLY A 151 41.61 -1.87 7.82
N ARG A 152 40.38 -2.18 8.30
CA ARG A 152 40.16 -3.11 9.44
C ARG A 152 38.87 -3.92 9.26
N GLU A 153 38.79 -5.05 9.96
CA GLU A 153 37.58 -5.85 9.97
C GLU A 153 36.50 -5.20 10.85
N LEU A 154 35.33 -4.95 10.29
CA LEU A 154 34.17 -4.37 10.98
C LEU A 154 33.01 -5.36 10.98
N PRO A 155 32.19 -5.38 12.05
CA PRO A 155 31.07 -6.30 12.13
C PRO A 155 29.98 -5.96 11.14
N ASN A 156 29.60 -6.94 10.32
CA ASN A 156 28.54 -6.85 9.32
C ASN A 156 27.52 -7.98 9.54
N HIS A 157 26.56 -8.13 8.64
CA HIS A 157 25.52 -9.14 8.74
C HIS A 157 25.98 -10.61 8.50
N HIS A 158 27.28 -10.83 8.29
CA HIS A 158 27.90 -12.16 8.28
C HIS A 158 28.73 -12.44 9.54
N THR A 159 28.90 -11.45 10.42
CA THR A 159 29.71 -11.58 11.64
C THR A 159 28.96 -12.38 12.70
N LEU A 160 29.60 -13.34 13.32
CA LEU A 160 29.02 -14.11 14.42
C LEU A 160 29.18 -13.34 15.73
N PHE A 161 28.07 -12.84 16.27
CA PHE A 161 28.00 -12.16 17.56
C PHE A 161 27.77 -13.14 18.71
N ARG A 162 28.22 -12.76 19.89
CA ARG A 162 27.96 -13.44 21.15
C ARG A 162 26.83 -12.70 21.88
N PRO A 163 25.69 -13.37 22.17
CA PRO A 163 24.61 -12.73 22.90
C PRO A 163 24.94 -12.68 24.40
N GLU A 164 24.55 -11.58 25.07
CA GLU A 164 24.60 -11.48 26.53
C GLU A 164 23.61 -12.48 27.17
N ARG A 165 22.42 -12.58 26.61
CA ARG A 165 21.33 -13.51 27.00
C ARG A 165 20.60 -14.01 25.76
N LEU A 166 19.96 -15.19 25.89
CA LEU A 166 19.16 -15.76 24.80
C LEU A 166 17.68 -15.35 24.85
N THR A 167 17.21 -14.83 25.98
CA THR A 167 15.82 -14.41 26.14
C THR A 167 15.74 -13.11 26.90
N TYR A 168 14.99 -12.18 26.36
CA TYR A 168 14.68 -10.88 26.91
C TYR A 168 13.16 -10.70 26.97
N ARG A 169 12.62 -10.26 28.12
CA ARG A 169 11.21 -9.98 28.30
C ARG A 169 11.02 -8.58 28.86
N LEU A 170 10.09 -7.84 28.27
CA LEU A 170 9.77 -6.49 28.72
C LEU A 170 9.20 -6.50 30.15
N GLY A 171 8.36 -7.48 30.49
CA GLY A 171 7.74 -7.58 31.82
C GLY A 171 7.01 -6.31 32.22
N VAL A 172 7.37 -5.74 33.36
CA VAL A 172 6.79 -4.48 33.89
C VAL A 172 7.57 -3.22 33.47
N ASN A 173 8.71 -3.36 32.82
CA ASN A 173 9.58 -2.25 32.45
C ASN A 173 9.03 -1.47 31.25
N ASP A 174 9.47 -0.22 31.07
CA ASP A 174 9.08 0.60 29.91
C ASP A 174 9.86 0.24 28.65
N ASN A 175 11.04 -0.34 28.79
CA ASN A 175 11.87 -0.82 27.70
C ASN A 175 12.64 -2.08 28.06
N VAL A 176 13.17 -2.75 27.02
CA VAL A 176 14.07 -3.89 27.12
C VAL A 176 15.12 -3.79 26.01
N THR A 177 16.40 -4.01 26.38
CA THR A 177 17.51 -3.95 25.41
C THR A 177 18.14 -5.33 25.28
N ALA A 178 18.18 -5.85 24.05
CA ALA A 178 18.93 -7.05 23.69
C ALA A 178 20.32 -6.65 23.21
N THR A 179 21.36 -7.26 23.78
CA THR A 179 22.76 -6.96 23.53
C THR A 179 23.46 -8.16 22.90
N LEU A 180 24.15 -7.90 21.78
CA LEU A 180 25.03 -8.84 21.10
C LEU A 180 26.41 -8.21 20.98
N GLU A 181 27.46 -8.96 21.34
CA GLU A 181 28.84 -8.45 21.39
C GLU A 181 29.74 -9.19 20.40
N TRP A 182 30.65 -8.46 19.79
CA TRP A 182 31.74 -9.00 18.99
C TRP A 182 33.02 -8.22 19.26
N SER A 183 34.13 -8.93 19.49
CA SER A 183 35.45 -8.32 19.73
C SER A 183 36.34 -8.58 18.54
N ALA A 184 36.89 -7.52 17.98
CA ALA A 184 37.84 -7.59 16.88
C ALA A 184 39.25 -7.96 17.40
N PRO A 185 40.13 -8.52 16.54
CA PRO A 185 41.49 -8.86 16.93
C PRO A 185 42.36 -7.67 17.35
N ASP A 186 41.98 -6.47 16.94
CA ASP A 186 42.69 -5.20 17.27
C ASP A 186 42.30 -4.61 18.64
N GLY A 187 41.49 -5.33 19.42
CA GLY A 187 41.09 -4.96 20.77
C GLY A 187 39.86 -4.06 20.86
N ILE A 188 39.19 -3.76 19.73
CA ILE A 188 37.95 -3.01 19.72
C ILE A 188 36.76 -3.95 19.97
N THR A 189 35.88 -3.55 20.88
CA THR A 189 34.66 -4.30 21.17
C THR A 189 33.45 -3.55 20.62
N TYR A 190 32.63 -4.26 19.88
CA TYR A 190 31.40 -3.77 19.26
C TYR A 190 30.19 -4.43 19.94
N ARG A 191 29.25 -3.60 20.41
CA ARG A 191 27.97 -4.07 20.93
C ARG A 191 26.86 -3.62 20.02
N LYS A 192 26.09 -4.57 19.48
CA LYS A 192 24.88 -4.33 18.71
C LYS A 192 23.69 -4.43 19.66
N LEU A 193 22.98 -3.32 19.84
CA LEU A 193 21.88 -3.19 20.80
C LEU A 193 20.58 -2.94 20.09
N TYR A 194 19.54 -3.67 20.48
CA TYR A 194 18.16 -3.44 20.07
C TYR A 194 17.34 -3.07 21.30
N THR A 195 16.82 -1.83 21.35
CA THR A 195 16.00 -1.34 22.46
C THR A 195 14.55 -1.24 22.05
N PHE A 196 13.72 -2.10 22.62
CA PHE A 196 12.27 -2.17 22.39
C PHE A 196 11.54 -1.45 23.50
N TYR A 197 10.42 -0.77 23.17
CA TYR A 197 9.63 0.06 24.09
C TYR A 197 8.22 -0.50 24.25
N ARG A 198 7.62 -0.27 25.43
CA ARG A 198 6.23 -0.65 25.72
C ARG A 198 5.25 0.06 24.79
N ASN A 199 4.24 -0.66 24.33
CA ASN A 199 3.18 -0.18 23.43
C ASN A 199 3.72 0.51 22.16
N SER A 200 4.86 0.04 21.63
CA SER A 200 5.53 0.64 20.48
C SER A 200 5.94 -0.40 19.45
N TYR A 201 5.72 -0.08 18.18
CA TYR A 201 6.32 -0.77 17.03
C TYR A 201 7.62 -0.09 16.56
N PHE A 202 7.97 1.05 17.17
CA PHE A 202 9.28 1.68 17.02
C PHE A 202 10.24 1.07 18.01
N PHE A 203 11.46 0.83 17.58
CA PHE A 203 12.56 0.41 18.41
C PHE A 203 13.89 0.92 17.82
N ASP A 204 14.92 1.01 18.65
CA ASP A 204 16.19 1.57 18.26
C ASP A 204 17.22 0.48 18.02
N LEU A 205 18.01 0.62 16.96
CA LEU A 205 19.25 -0.12 16.70
C LEU A 205 20.42 0.80 16.97
N ARG A 206 21.37 0.35 17.78
CA ARG A 206 22.59 1.08 18.08
C ARG A 206 23.78 0.13 18.04
N PHE A 207 24.86 0.58 17.41
CA PHE A 207 26.18 0.01 17.60
C PHE A 207 26.95 0.88 18.57
N GLU A 208 27.41 0.31 19.66
CA GLU A 208 28.40 0.90 20.56
C GLU A 208 29.78 0.37 20.19
N VAL A 209 30.74 1.27 20.09
CA VAL A 209 32.13 0.98 19.74
C VAL A 209 33.01 1.36 20.92
N ASP A 210 33.52 0.35 21.61
CA ASP A 210 34.47 0.50 22.70
C ASP A 210 35.89 0.42 22.11
N ASN A 211 36.46 1.58 21.80
CA ASN A 211 37.75 1.65 21.12
C ASN A 211 38.92 1.60 22.12
N ALA A 212 39.20 0.40 22.60
CA ALA A 212 40.39 0.16 23.46
C ALA A 212 41.70 0.09 22.65
N SER A 213 41.71 0.34 21.34
CA SER A 213 42.92 0.39 20.51
C SER A 213 43.69 1.70 20.71
N GLY A 214 44.93 1.73 20.24
CA GLY A 214 45.79 2.94 20.28
C GLY A 214 45.49 3.94 19.13
N GLU A 215 44.55 3.68 18.25
CA GLU A 215 44.27 4.47 17.07
C GLU A 215 42.80 4.93 17.03
N GLU A 216 42.54 6.01 16.29
CA GLU A 216 41.18 6.47 16.03
C GLU A 216 40.43 5.43 15.20
N TRP A 217 39.19 5.15 15.61
CA TRP A 217 38.26 4.33 14.88
C TRP A 217 37.37 5.17 13.97
N SER A 218 37.11 4.66 12.76
CA SER A 218 36.20 5.30 11.80
C SER A 218 35.38 4.24 11.08
N GLY A 219 34.05 4.45 10.98
CA GLY A 219 33.14 3.51 10.33
C GLY A 219 31.82 4.13 9.91
N TYR A 220 31.11 3.47 8.98
CA TYR A 220 29.83 3.89 8.42
C TYR A 220 28.75 2.88 8.77
N LEU A 221 27.63 3.32 9.31
CA LEU A 221 26.47 2.45 9.54
C LEU A 221 25.75 2.19 8.21
N TYR A 222 25.32 0.95 7.99
CA TYR A 222 24.35 0.60 6.97
C TYR A 222 23.24 -0.28 7.55
N GLY A 223 22.08 -0.22 6.91
CA GLY A 223 20.96 -1.12 7.15
C GLY A 223 20.26 -1.46 5.84
N GLN A 224 19.77 -2.69 5.73
CA GLN A 224 19.07 -3.15 4.55
C GLN A 224 17.93 -4.10 4.90
N LEU A 225 16.90 -4.05 4.06
CA LEU A 225 15.77 -4.96 4.02
C LEU A 225 16.03 -5.96 2.91
N LEU A 226 16.02 -7.23 3.23
CA LEU A 226 16.17 -8.32 2.28
C LEU A 226 14.84 -9.03 2.09
N ARG A 227 14.39 -9.15 0.85
CA ARG A 227 13.12 -9.81 0.56
C ARG A 227 13.14 -10.62 -0.74
N THR A 228 12.38 -11.72 -0.78
CA THR A 228 11.99 -12.43 -2.00
C THR A 228 10.67 -11.88 -2.53
N GLU A 229 10.48 -11.99 -3.85
CA GLU A 229 9.21 -11.63 -4.49
C GLU A 229 8.20 -12.76 -4.27
N VAL A 230 7.22 -12.53 -3.40
CA VAL A 230 6.17 -13.51 -3.14
C VAL A 230 5.13 -13.44 -4.24
N VAL A 231 5.06 -14.47 -5.07
CA VAL A 231 3.97 -14.63 -6.03
C VAL A 231 2.69 -14.95 -5.25
N GLN A 232 1.79 -13.99 -5.18
CA GLN A 232 0.48 -14.19 -4.54
C GLN A 232 -0.36 -15.20 -5.32
N THR A 233 -0.21 -16.48 -5.01
CA THR A 233 -0.92 -17.59 -5.69
C THR A 233 -2.36 -17.82 -5.21
N GLY A 234 -2.88 -16.98 -4.34
CA GLY A 234 -4.23 -17.09 -3.79
C GLY A 234 -5.32 -16.71 -4.80
N LYS A 235 -6.03 -17.70 -5.35
CA LYS A 235 -7.28 -17.48 -6.09
C LYS A 235 -8.38 -17.08 -5.10
N ILE A 236 -8.69 -15.81 -4.97
CA ILE A 236 -9.94 -15.35 -4.35
C ILE A 236 -10.89 -14.98 -5.48
N GLY A 237 -11.77 -15.92 -5.84
CA GLY A 237 -12.85 -15.73 -6.80
C GLY A 237 -12.40 -15.54 -8.27
N PHE A 238 -13.40 -15.27 -9.14
CA PHE A 238 -13.22 -15.08 -10.59
C PHE A 238 -12.36 -13.86 -10.96
N LEU A 239 -12.28 -12.85 -10.08
CA LEU A 239 -11.55 -11.59 -10.32
C LEU A 239 -10.14 -11.56 -9.69
N GLY A 240 -9.69 -12.66 -9.04
CA GLY A 240 -8.43 -12.67 -8.33
C GLY A 240 -8.46 -11.89 -6.99
N ARG A 241 -7.31 -11.83 -6.32
CA ARG A 241 -7.12 -10.97 -5.14
C ARG A 241 -7.03 -9.53 -5.60
N LEU A 242 -7.64 -8.61 -4.83
CA LEU A 242 -7.43 -7.17 -5.07
C LEU A 242 -5.92 -6.87 -4.97
N PRO A 243 -5.34 -6.18 -5.96
CA PRO A 243 -3.91 -5.94 -5.99
C PRO A 243 -3.52 -5.03 -4.81
N SER A 244 -2.76 -5.57 -3.86
CA SER A 244 -2.10 -4.77 -2.84
C SER A 244 -0.62 -4.62 -3.21
N TYR A 245 -0.05 -3.45 -2.95
CA TYR A 245 1.35 -3.19 -3.22
C TYR A 245 2.25 -3.99 -2.27
N ILE A 246 3.16 -4.78 -2.83
CA ILE A 246 4.27 -5.42 -2.13
C ILE A 246 5.55 -5.00 -2.83
N GLY A 247 6.46 -4.36 -2.12
CA GLY A 247 7.70 -3.87 -2.68
C GLY A 247 8.39 -2.83 -1.81
N GLY A 248 9.45 -2.24 -2.32
CA GLY A 248 10.18 -1.18 -1.67
C GLY A 248 9.48 0.17 -1.73
N ALA A 249 9.77 1.02 -0.78
CA ALA A 249 9.40 2.42 -0.81
C ALA A 249 10.45 3.26 -0.10
N ILE A 250 10.60 4.50 -0.53
CA ILE A 250 11.48 5.48 0.08
C ILE A 250 10.76 6.82 0.26
N TYR A 251 11.25 7.60 1.19
CA TYR A 251 10.87 9.00 1.32
C TYR A 251 12.11 9.86 1.54
N THR A 252 12.21 10.92 0.75
CA THR A 252 13.18 11.99 0.94
C THR A 252 12.47 13.35 0.90
N PRO A 253 12.99 14.40 1.52
CA PRO A 253 12.41 15.73 1.43
C PRO A 253 12.34 16.27 -0.01
N GLU A 254 13.30 15.86 -0.86
CA GLU A 254 13.46 16.34 -2.24
C GLU A 254 12.47 15.66 -3.19
N GLU A 255 12.46 14.33 -3.23
CA GLU A 255 11.66 13.55 -4.20
C GLU A 255 10.34 13.06 -3.61
N LYS A 256 10.14 13.27 -2.29
CA LYS A 256 8.93 12.82 -1.56
C LYS A 256 8.84 11.30 -1.48
N TYR A 257 7.61 10.79 -1.44
CA TYR A 257 7.33 9.37 -1.38
C TYR A 257 7.41 8.73 -2.77
N ASP A 258 8.23 7.69 -2.91
CA ASP A 258 8.33 6.91 -4.14
C ASP A 258 8.29 5.40 -3.85
N LYS A 259 7.67 4.65 -4.76
CA LYS A 259 7.53 3.19 -4.72
C LYS A 259 8.58 2.52 -5.60
N ILE A 260 9.45 1.74 -4.98
CA ILE A 260 10.52 1.01 -5.67
C ILE A 260 10.05 -0.43 -5.93
N LYS A 261 9.53 -0.68 -7.12
CA LYS A 261 9.06 -2.00 -7.53
C LYS A 261 10.24 -2.97 -7.70
N PHE A 262 10.03 -4.27 -7.43
CA PHE A 262 11.04 -5.31 -7.65
C PHE A 262 11.54 -5.34 -9.11
N ALA A 263 10.64 -5.09 -10.08
CA ALA A 263 11.03 -4.96 -11.48
C ALA A 263 12.05 -3.83 -11.70
N HIS A 264 11.84 -2.65 -11.08
CA HIS A 264 12.79 -1.53 -11.19
C HIS A 264 14.15 -1.86 -10.58
N MET A 265 14.18 -2.63 -9.46
CA MET A 265 15.45 -3.08 -8.86
C MET A 265 16.22 -4.05 -9.76
N ARG A 266 15.51 -4.85 -10.59
CA ARG A 266 16.16 -5.72 -11.61
C ARG A 266 16.74 -4.93 -12.78
N ASP A 267 16.05 -3.86 -13.19
CA ASP A 267 16.47 -3.04 -14.36
C ASP A 267 17.63 -2.10 -14.02
N GLY A 268 17.78 -1.72 -12.75
CA GLY A 268 18.85 -0.86 -12.28
C GLY A 268 18.85 -0.65 -10.77
N ASN A 269 20.02 -0.48 -10.21
CA ASN A 269 20.18 -0.24 -8.78
C ASN A 269 19.80 1.21 -8.43
N LEU A 270 19.03 1.40 -7.36
CA LEU A 270 18.81 2.70 -6.76
C LEU A 270 20.14 3.21 -6.18
N SER A 271 20.40 4.51 -6.34
CA SER A 271 21.46 5.23 -5.63
C SER A 271 21.02 6.69 -5.50
N GLN A 272 20.49 7.04 -4.32
CA GLN A 272 19.90 8.35 -4.04
C GLN A 272 20.43 8.92 -2.74
N ARG A 273 20.97 10.13 -2.80
CA ARG A 273 21.49 10.83 -1.63
C ARG A 273 20.41 11.67 -0.97
N THR A 274 20.41 11.71 0.36
CA THR A 274 19.47 12.50 1.17
C THR A 274 20.10 12.85 2.51
N SER A 275 19.60 13.90 3.15
CA SER A 275 19.99 14.29 4.53
C SER A 275 19.08 13.67 5.60
N THR A 276 17.92 13.14 5.22
CA THR A 276 16.93 12.52 6.11
C THR A 276 15.94 11.71 5.30
N GLY A 277 15.07 10.96 5.96
CA GLY A 277 14.01 10.21 5.33
C GLY A 277 13.91 8.79 5.87
N TRP A 278 13.30 7.91 5.08
CA TRP A 278 13.20 6.50 5.42
C TRP A 278 13.25 5.60 4.20
N VAL A 279 13.67 4.38 4.42
CA VAL A 279 13.66 3.29 3.45
C VAL A 279 12.86 2.14 4.03
N ALA A 280 11.92 1.59 3.27
CA ALA A 280 10.96 0.61 3.74
C ALA A 280 10.65 -0.48 2.72
N MET A 281 10.22 -1.64 3.22
CA MET A 281 9.50 -2.67 2.45
C MET A 281 8.06 -2.75 2.95
N LEU A 282 7.13 -2.66 2.00
CA LEU A 282 5.70 -2.62 2.25
C LEU A 282 5.06 -3.97 1.98
N GLN A 283 4.10 -4.31 2.82
CA GLN A 283 3.03 -5.28 2.56
C GLN A 283 1.69 -4.57 2.67
N HIS A 284 0.58 -5.23 2.31
CA HIS A 284 -0.75 -4.60 2.30
C HIS A 284 -1.01 -3.73 3.55
N TYR A 285 -1.05 -4.35 4.74
CA TYR A 285 -1.36 -3.69 6.01
C TYR A 285 -0.15 -3.38 6.87
N PHE A 286 1.04 -3.80 6.46
CA PHE A 286 2.23 -3.80 7.31
C PHE A 286 3.43 -3.18 6.60
N VAL A 287 4.37 -2.68 7.41
CA VAL A 287 5.60 -2.06 6.92
C VAL A 287 6.77 -2.38 7.84
N ALA A 288 7.95 -2.58 7.25
CA ALA A 288 9.22 -2.58 7.95
C ALA A 288 10.09 -1.46 7.36
N ALA A 289 10.63 -0.58 8.19
CA ALA A 289 11.34 0.62 7.77
C ALA A 289 12.53 0.94 8.67
N PHE A 290 13.58 1.50 8.06
CA PHE A 290 14.63 2.26 8.76
C PHE A 290 14.33 3.75 8.64
N LEU A 291 14.38 4.46 9.76
CA LEU A 291 14.07 5.88 9.89
C LEU A 291 15.37 6.66 10.16
N LEU A 292 15.71 7.59 9.27
CA LEU A 292 16.98 8.29 9.29
C LEU A 292 16.79 9.74 9.75
N PRO A 293 17.30 10.14 10.92
CA PRO A 293 17.19 11.50 11.42
C PRO A 293 18.01 12.50 10.59
N GLU A 294 17.71 13.80 10.71
CA GLU A 294 18.46 14.89 10.10
C GLU A 294 19.82 15.11 10.79
N ALA A 295 20.65 14.07 10.86
CA ALA A 295 21.92 14.15 11.58
C ALA A 295 23.16 13.88 10.70
N SER A 296 22.95 13.38 9.47
CA SER A 296 24.03 12.94 8.58
C SER A 296 23.54 12.92 7.14
N ASP A 297 24.48 12.76 6.21
CA ASP A 297 24.15 12.45 4.82
C ASP A 297 24.08 10.93 4.62
N TYR A 298 23.07 10.50 3.86
CA TYR A 298 22.78 9.10 3.59
C TYR A 298 22.73 8.84 2.10
N GLU A 299 22.97 7.60 1.71
CA GLU A 299 22.65 7.09 0.38
C GLU A 299 21.67 5.93 0.53
N PHE A 300 20.48 6.07 -0.08
CA PHE A 300 19.57 4.96 -0.31
C PHE A 300 20.04 4.15 -1.51
N TYR A 301 20.04 2.84 -1.38
CA TYR A 301 20.49 1.95 -2.44
C TYR A 301 19.58 0.73 -2.55
N SER A 302 19.56 0.14 -3.74
CA SER A 302 19.00 -1.18 -3.96
C SER A 302 20.02 -2.08 -4.66
N SER A 303 19.90 -3.37 -4.45
CA SER A 303 20.64 -4.39 -5.19
C SER A 303 19.81 -5.66 -5.32
N VAL A 304 20.14 -6.48 -6.30
CA VAL A 304 19.53 -7.79 -6.49
C VAL A 304 20.64 -8.83 -6.51
N THR A 305 20.47 -9.88 -5.71
CA THR A 305 21.35 -11.06 -5.69
C THR A 305 20.55 -12.29 -6.06
N ASP A 306 21.15 -13.24 -6.75
CA ASP A 306 20.51 -14.50 -7.10
C ASP A 306 20.88 -15.58 -6.08
N HIS A 307 19.89 -16.27 -5.55
CA HIS A 307 20.07 -17.44 -4.72
C HIS A 307 19.25 -18.61 -5.28
N ASN A 308 19.92 -19.68 -5.69
CA ASN A 308 19.27 -20.85 -6.30
C ASN A 308 18.34 -20.51 -7.49
N ARG A 309 18.68 -19.48 -8.28
CA ARG A 309 17.86 -18.89 -9.37
C ARG A 309 16.62 -18.14 -8.91
N GLU A 310 16.50 -17.85 -7.63
CA GLU A 310 15.47 -16.97 -7.09
C GLU A 310 16.09 -15.61 -6.74
N PRO A 311 15.56 -14.50 -7.27
CA PRO A 311 16.08 -13.18 -6.98
C PRO A 311 15.77 -12.77 -5.54
N ARG A 312 16.78 -12.25 -4.86
CA ARG A 312 16.68 -11.63 -3.55
C ARG A 312 16.91 -10.12 -3.70
N TYR A 313 15.95 -9.35 -3.23
CA TYR A 313 15.94 -7.90 -3.37
C TYR A 313 16.40 -7.25 -2.08
N HIS A 314 17.43 -6.42 -2.19
CA HIS A 314 17.96 -5.62 -1.09
C HIS A 314 17.57 -4.17 -1.32
N LEU A 315 17.05 -3.52 -0.29
CA LEU A 315 16.76 -2.09 -0.27
C LEU A 315 17.24 -1.55 1.06
N GLY A 316 18.11 -0.55 1.06
CA GLY A 316 18.76 -0.11 2.28
C GLY A 316 19.31 1.30 2.23
N PHE A 317 20.01 1.65 3.28
CA PHE A 317 20.74 2.90 3.42
C PHE A 317 22.16 2.67 3.91
N LYS A 318 23.03 3.62 3.63
CA LYS A 318 24.36 3.74 4.26
C LYS A 318 24.65 5.19 4.60
N HIS A 319 25.36 5.41 5.68
CA HIS A 319 25.91 6.72 6.01
C HIS A 319 26.97 7.12 4.98
N LEU A 320 26.99 8.39 4.58
CA LEU A 320 28.03 8.95 3.71
C LEU A 320 29.15 9.64 4.51
N GLN A 321 28.88 9.96 5.77
CA GLN A 321 29.86 10.51 6.71
C GLN A 321 30.23 9.44 7.74
N PRO A 322 31.52 9.23 8.01
CA PRO A 322 31.94 8.25 9.00
C PRO A 322 31.62 8.73 10.41
N SER A 323 31.23 7.80 11.27
CA SER A 323 31.29 8.01 12.71
C SER A 323 32.71 7.75 13.17
N VAL A 324 33.22 8.62 14.03
CA VAL A 324 34.61 8.60 14.51
C VAL A 324 34.61 8.42 16.02
N VAL A 325 35.48 7.54 16.52
CA VAL A 325 35.68 7.31 17.95
C VAL A 325 37.18 7.37 18.28
N ALA A 326 37.57 8.32 19.09
CA ALA A 326 38.98 8.48 19.49
C ALA A 326 39.48 7.24 20.26
N ALA A 327 40.80 7.02 20.24
CA ALA A 327 41.46 5.97 21.00
C ALA A 327 41.10 6.04 22.48
N GLY A 328 40.78 4.93 23.11
CA GLY A 328 40.41 4.82 24.52
C GLY A 328 39.02 5.38 24.87
N HIS A 329 38.15 5.67 23.87
CA HIS A 329 36.81 6.21 24.08
C HIS A 329 35.72 5.26 23.64
N LEU A 330 34.52 5.46 24.21
CA LEU A 330 33.28 4.81 23.80
C LEU A 330 32.53 5.75 22.88
N GLY A 331 32.08 5.25 21.73
CA GLY A 331 31.22 5.96 20.80
C GLY A 331 30.01 5.14 20.42
N SER A 332 29.03 5.76 19.76
CA SER A 332 27.87 5.03 19.27
C SER A 332 27.30 5.62 17.98
N VAL A 333 26.76 4.77 17.14
CA VAL A 333 26.02 5.11 15.93
C VAL A 333 24.78 4.25 15.84
N GLY A 334 23.65 4.79 15.38
CA GLY A 334 22.40 4.02 15.35
C GLY A 334 21.34 4.64 14.49
N THR A 335 20.21 3.95 14.42
CA THR A 335 19.03 4.37 13.67
C THR A 335 17.78 3.84 14.36
N ARG A 336 16.64 4.44 14.07
CA ARG A 336 15.34 3.97 14.54
C ARG A 336 14.70 3.08 13.48
N LEU A 337 13.99 2.04 13.92
CA LEU A 337 13.24 1.11 13.09
C LEU A 337 11.77 1.22 13.43
N TYR A 338 10.93 0.99 12.41
CA TYR A 338 9.51 0.72 12.57
C TYR A 338 9.20 -0.62 11.91
N VAL A 339 8.64 -1.55 12.66
CA VAL A 339 8.20 -2.84 12.11
C VAL A 339 6.83 -3.16 12.69
N GLY A 340 5.79 -2.98 11.88
CA GLY A 340 4.44 -3.07 12.42
C GLY A 340 3.33 -2.75 11.42
N PRO A 341 2.09 -2.60 11.95
CA PRO A 341 0.92 -2.26 11.16
C PRO A 341 0.96 -0.81 10.66
N LYS A 342 0.36 -0.56 9.48
CA LYS A 342 0.21 0.80 8.93
C LYS A 342 -0.94 1.56 9.63
N GLU A 343 -0.94 1.57 10.97
CA GLU A 343 -1.89 2.37 11.77
C GLU A 343 -1.59 3.87 11.61
N GLN A 344 -2.50 4.61 10.99
CA GLN A 344 -2.23 6.02 10.66
C GLN A 344 -1.87 6.87 11.88
N GLN A 345 -2.53 6.67 13.01
CA GLN A 345 -2.26 7.43 14.23
C GLN A 345 -0.85 7.17 14.77
N ARG A 346 -0.35 5.93 14.68
CA ARG A 346 1.01 5.60 15.11
C ARG A 346 2.05 6.09 14.11
N LEU A 347 1.79 5.95 12.82
CA LEU A 347 2.73 6.39 11.78
C LEU A 347 2.94 7.91 11.78
N THR A 348 1.93 8.71 12.15
CA THR A 348 2.07 10.18 12.30
C THR A 348 2.94 10.59 13.48
N THR A 349 3.25 9.69 14.44
CA THR A 349 4.20 9.97 15.50
C THR A 349 5.66 9.88 15.05
N ALA A 350 5.91 9.33 13.87
CA ALA A 350 7.21 9.42 13.21
C ALA A 350 7.36 10.79 12.56
N ASP A 351 8.37 11.56 12.95
CA ASP A 351 8.63 12.93 12.44
C ASP A 351 8.94 12.99 10.93
N GLN A 352 9.01 11.83 10.25
CA GLN A 352 9.51 11.67 8.88
C GLN A 352 8.44 11.26 7.86
N LYS A 353 7.16 11.57 8.14
CA LYS A 353 6.04 11.30 7.22
C LYS A 353 5.88 9.83 6.82
N LEU A 354 6.09 8.91 7.77
CA LEU A 354 5.90 7.47 7.54
C LEU A 354 4.42 7.12 7.24
N GLU A 355 3.47 8.00 7.59
CA GLU A 355 2.06 7.88 7.23
C GLU A 355 1.80 7.83 5.73
N LEU A 356 2.74 8.30 4.89
CA LEU A 356 2.65 8.19 3.43
C LEU A 356 2.69 6.75 2.91
N THR A 357 3.10 5.80 3.76
CA THR A 357 3.02 4.36 3.44
C THR A 357 1.57 3.86 3.34
N VAL A 358 0.60 4.59 3.91
CA VAL A 358 -0.83 4.39 3.66
C VAL A 358 -1.21 5.21 2.43
N ASP A 359 -1.18 4.55 1.27
CA ASP A 359 -1.34 5.24 -0.01
C ASP A 359 -2.76 5.10 -0.56
N TYR A 360 -3.52 6.18 -0.50
CA TYR A 360 -4.84 6.29 -1.13
C TYR A 360 -4.79 6.78 -2.59
N GLY A 361 -3.60 6.82 -3.20
CA GLY A 361 -3.38 7.29 -4.55
C GLY A 361 -3.75 8.78 -4.74
N TRP A 362 -4.16 9.14 -5.94
CA TRP A 362 -4.53 10.52 -6.31
C TRP A 362 -5.75 11.06 -5.54
N LEU A 363 -6.55 10.19 -4.91
CA LEU A 363 -7.71 10.56 -4.09
C LEU A 363 -7.38 10.81 -2.61
N THR A 364 -6.12 10.80 -2.21
CA THR A 364 -5.67 11.11 -0.83
C THR A 364 -6.32 12.37 -0.26
N PRO A 365 -6.47 13.51 -1.00
CA PRO A 365 -7.12 14.70 -0.46
C PRO A 365 -8.59 14.50 -0.06
N LEU A 366 -9.27 13.50 -0.64
CA LEU A 366 -10.65 13.15 -0.32
C LEU A 366 -10.71 11.98 0.69
N SER A 367 -9.82 11.00 0.55
CA SER A 367 -9.78 9.81 1.39
C SER A 367 -9.36 10.11 2.82
N SER A 368 -8.34 10.95 3.03
CA SER A 368 -7.82 11.27 4.37
C SER A 368 -8.87 11.96 5.28
N PRO A 369 -9.63 12.97 4.83
CA PRO A 369 -10.72 13.53 5.64
C PRO A 369 -11.83 12.52 5.94
N LEU A 370 -12.16 11.62 4.99
CA LEU A 370 -13.17 10.58 5.20
C LEU A 370 -12.71 9.55 6.24
N PHE A 371 -11.44 9.13 6.17
CA PHE A 371 -10.86 8.26 7.18
C PHE A 371 -10.79 8.92 8.56
N TRP A 372 -10.34 10.17 8.63
CA TRP A 372 -10.31 10.94 9.87
C TRP A 372 -11.70 11.01 10.52
N LEU A 373 -12.73 11.33 9.73
CA LEU A 373 -14.11 11.40 10.21
C LEU A 373 -14.62 10.02 10.68
N MET A 374 -14.30 8.95 9.93
CA MET A 374 -14.66 7.59 10.28
C MET A 374 -13.99 7.15 11.60
N THR A 375 -12.71 7.48 11.78
CA THR A 375 -11.96 7.24 13.03
C THR A 375 -12.55 8.03 14.19
N TYR A 376 -12.93 9.30 13.94
CA TYR A 376 -13.58 10.12 14.97
C TYR A 376 -14.92 9.50 15.43
N ILE A 377 -15.75 9.03 14.51
CA ILE A 377 -17.00 8.32 14.84
C ILE A 377 -16.69 7.05 15.61
N ASN A 378 -15.66 6.30 15.20
CA ASN A 378 -15.30 5.04 15.86
C ASN A 378 -14.85 5.22 17.33
N LYS A 379 -14.28 6.37 17.69
CA LYS A 379 -13.94 6.69 19.09
C LYS A 379 -15.15 6.68 20.03
N PHE A 380 -16.36 6.96 19.50
CA PHE A 380 -17.59 6.97 20.29
C PHE A 380 -18.32 5.62 20.27
N PHE A 381 -18.37 4.98 19.11
CA PHE A 381 -19.19 3.78 18.92
C PHE A 381 -18.41 2.48 19.04
N HIS A 382 -17.08 2.53 19.00
CA HIS A 382 -16.18 1.37 19.08
C HIS A 382 -16.56 0.24 18.10
N ASN A 383 -17.13 0.60 16.94
CA ASN A 383 -17.55 -0.32 15.90
C ASN A 383 -17.38 0.32 14.52
N TRP A 384 -16.48 -0.25 13.73
CA TRP A 384 -16.16 0.27 12.40
C TRP A 384 -17.33 0.15 11.42
N GLY A 385 -18.16 -0.90 11.50
CA GLY A 385 -19.35 -1.03 10.68
C GLY A 385 -20.38 0.07 10.96
N VAL A 386 -20.60 0.41 12.23
CA VAL A 386 -21.43 1.57 12.62
C VAL A 386 -20.82 2.87 12.11
N SER A 387 -19.49 3.00 12.15
CA SER A 387 -18.78 4.17 11.64
C SER A 387 -18.98 4.34 10.13
N ILE A 388 -18.94 3.26 9.35
CA ILE A 388 -19.25 3.26 7.91
C ILE A 388 -20.69 3.73 7.66
N LEU A 389 -21.67 3.23 8.41
CA LEU A 389 -23.08 3.62 8.27
C LEU A 389 -23.31 5.09 8.58
N LEU A 390 -22.75 5.59 9.67
CA LEU A 390 -22.87 7.00 10.08
C LEU A 390 -22.13 7.94 9.12
N LEU A 391 -20.93 7.57 8.69
CA LEU A 391 -20.21 8.32 7.66
C LEU A 391 -21.02 8.39 6.37
N THR A 392 -21.62 7.29 5.93
CA THR A 392 -22.49 7.25 4.75
C THR A 392 -23.68 8.20 4.91
N LEU A 393 -24.32 8.20 6.08
CA LEU A 393 -25.42 9.13 6.39
C LEU A 393 -24.95 10.58 6.34
N MET A 394 -23.80 10.93 6.94
CA MET A 394 -23.26 12.29 6.93
C MET A 394 -22.95 12.77 5.52
N VAL A 395 -22.32 11.93 4.70
CA VAL A 395 -22.06 12.23 3.26
C VAL A 395 -23.38 12.45 2.52
N LYS A 396 -24.41 11.62 2.75
CA LYS A 396 -25.74 11.79 2.16
C LYS A 396 -26.44 13.07 2.58
N LEU A 397 -26.29 13.48 3.82
CA LEU A 397 -26.85 14.74 4.34
C LEU A 397 -26.13 15.93 3.72
N ALA A 398 -24.80 15.89 3.59
CA ALA A 398 -24.03 16.95 2.94
C ALA A 398 -24.45 17.16 1.48
N PHE A 399 -24.69 16.07 0.74
CA PHE A 399 -25.13 16.12 -0.66
C PHE A 399 -26.67 16.14 -0.83
N TYR A 400 -27.44 16.30 0.27
CA TYR A 400 -28.89 16.30 0.21
C TYR A 400 -29.50 17.33 -0.77
N PRO A 401 -29.07 18.61 -0.77
CA PRO A 401 -29.68 19.61 -1.66
C PRO A 401 -29.51 19.23 -3.14
N LEU A 402 -28.36 18.68 -3.49
CA LEU A 402 -28.05 18.24 -4.85
C LEU A 402 -28.89 17.01 -5.24
N SER A 403 -28.98 16.02 -4.36
CA SER A 403 -29.80 14.83 -4.54
C SER A 403 -31.29 15.19 -4.65
N ALA A 404 -31.77 16.16 -3.86
CA ALA A 404 -33.14 16.63 -3.91
C ALA A 404 -33.47 17.30 -5.25
N ALA A 405 -32.57 18.11 -5.80
CA ALA A 405 -32.75 18.73 -7.12
C ALA A 405 -32.85 17.68 -8.22
N SER A 406 -32.01 16.64 -8.17
CA SER A 406 -32.02 15.52 -9.09
C SER A 406 -33.32 14.69 -9.02
N TYR A 407 -33.72 14.29 -7.82
CA TYR A 407 -34.97 13.51 -7.65
C TYR A 407 -36.20 14.31 -8.07
N LYS A 408 -36.21 15.66 -7.88
CA LYS A 408 -37.25 16.53 -8.45
C LYS A 408 -37.27 16.48 -9.98
N SER A 409 -36.10 16.50 -10.63
CA SER A 409 -35.99 16.38 -12.09
C SER A 409 -36.48 15.01 -12.57
N MET A 410 -36.07 13.92 -11.90
CA MET A 410 -36.51 12.56 -12.22
C MET A 410 -38.03 12.38 -12.04
N ALA A 411 -38.61 12.93 -10.99
CA ALA A 411 -40.06 12.89 -10.76
C ALA A 411 -40.84 13.63 -11.85
N ARG A 412 -40.32 14.77 -12.35
CA ARG A 412 -40.90 15.47 -13.51
C ARG A 412 -40.78 14.64 -14.79
N MET A 413 -39.63 14.00 -15.01
CA MET A 413 -39.37 13.11 -16.15
C MET A 413 -40.36 11.92 -16.16
N LYS A 414 -40.61 11.29 -14.99
CA LYS A 414 -41.58 10.20 -14.85
C LYS A 414 -43.00 10.61 -15.23
N LYS A 415 -43.41 11.88 -14.99
CA LYS A 415 -44.72 12.41 -15.42
C LYS A 415 -44.83 12.62 -16.93
N LEU A 416 -43.69 12.74 -17.64
CA LEU A 416 -43.68 12.85 -19.10
C LEU A 416 -43.68 11.47 -19.80
N ALA A 417 -43.50 10.36 -19.04
CA ALA A 417 -43.46 9.01 -19.61
C ALA A 417 -44.61 8.67 -20.56
N PRO A 418 -45.90 9.00 -20.28
CA PRO A 418 -47.00 8.70 -21.23
C PRO A 418 -46.85 9.47 -22.54
N ARG A 419 -46.45 10.80 -22.49
CA ARG A 419 -46.19 11.59 -23.69
C ARG A 419 -45.02 11.05 -24.51
N MET A 420 -44.00 10.52 -23.84
CA MET A 420 -42.86 9.88 -24.51
C MET A 420 -43.28 8.58 -25.22
N LYS A 421 -44.20 7.84 -24.63
CA LYS A 421 -44.75 6.63 -25.27
C LYS A 421 -45.50 6.98 -26.57
N THR A 422 -46.38 7.97 -26.53
CA THR A 422 -47.10 8.46 -27.72
C THR A 422 -46.16 9.02 -28.80
N LEU A 423 -45.09 9.74 -28.36
CA LEU A 423 -44.09 10.23 -29.29
C LEU A 423 -43.34 9.09 -29.99
N LYS A 424 -43.03 8.02 -29.26
CA LYS A 424 -42.39 6.83 -29.80
C LYS A 424 -43.27 6.08 -30.77
N GLU A 425 -44.57 5.97 -30.49
CA GLU A 425 -45.57 5.37 -31.40
C GLU A 425 -45.68 6.16 -32.71
N ARG A 426 -45.52 7.49 -32.66
CA ARG A 426 -45.62 8.38 -33.82
C ARG A 426 -44.35 8.49 -34.67
N TYR A 427 -43.19 8.44 -34.06
CA TYR A 427 -41.90 8.67 -34.73
C TYR A 427 -40.87 7.59 -34.46
N GLY A 428 -41.27 6.39 -34.00
CA GLY A 428 -40.35 5.31 -33.61
C GLY A 428 -39.44 4.81 -34.72
N ASP A 429 -39.88 4.89 -35.97
CA ASP A 429 -39.13 4.51 -37.16
C ASP A 429 -38.12 5.60 -37.60
N ASP A 430 -38.40 6.89 -37.28
CA ASP A 430 -37.50 8.02 -37.51
C ASP A 430 -36.80 8.42 -36.21
N LYS A 431 -35.66 7.78 -35.93
CA LYS A 431 -34.87 8.02 -34.72
C LYS A 431 -34.43 9.49 -34.58
N GLN A 432 -34.15 10.18 -35.69
CA GLN A 432 -33.67 11.55 -35.67
C GLN A 432 -34.79 12.51 -35.26
N LYS A 433 -35.96 12.35 -35.84
CA LYS A 433 -37.14 13.14 -35.54
C LYS A 433 -37.68 12.86 -34.14
N PHE A 434 -37.67 11.58 -33.71
CA PHE A 434 -38.00 11.22 -32.34
C PHE A 434 -37.11 11.95 -31.31
N GLN A 435 -35.81 12.03 -31.56
CA GLN A 435 -34.87 12.71 -30.66
C GLN A 435 -35.07 14.25 -30.64
N GLN A 436 -35.31 14.86 -31.79
CA GLN A 436 -35.59 16.27 -31.90
C GLN A 436 -36.84 16.66 -31.10
N GLU A 437 -37.92 15.93 -31.29
CA GLU A 437 -39.20 16.17 -30.60
C GLU A 437 -39.09 15.85 -29.10
N MET A 438 -38.34 14.82 -28.71
CA MET A 438 -38.05 14.49 -27.32
C MET A 438 -37.32 15.65 -26.62
N MET A 439 -36.28 16.20 -27.26
CA MET A 439 -35.56 17.35 -26.72
C MET A 439 -36.42 18.63 -26.68
N ALA A 440 -37.31 18.81 -27.65
CA ALA A 440 -38.28 19.92 -27.64
C ALA A 440 -39.24 19.81 -26.45
N ILE A 441 -39.77 18.62 -26.14
CA ILE A 441 -40.60 18.37 -24.96
C ILE A 441 -39.81 18.67 -23.67
N TYR A 442 -38.56 18.18 -23.52
CA TYR A 442 -37.75 18.44 -22.33
C TYR A 442 -37.48 19.93 -22.12
N LYS A 443 -37.17 20.68 -23.20
CA LYS A 443 -37.02 22.14 -23.15
C LYS A 443 -38.32 22.86 -22.75
N LYS A 444 -39.45 22.46 -23.33
CA LYS A 444 -40.78 23.07 -23.04
C LYS A 444 -41.18 22.84 -21.59
N GLU A 445 -40.96 21.66 -21.05
CA GLU A 445 -41.34 21.32 -19.67
C GLU A 445 -40.22 21.68 -18.64
N LYS A 446 -39.14 22.35 -19.08
CA LYS A 446 -37.99 22.76 -18.25
C LYS A 446 -37.42 21.58 -17.42
N VAL A 447 -37.31 20.38 -18.05
CA VAL A 447 -36.75 19.16 -17.44
C VAL A 447 -35.36 18.91 -18.02
N ASN A 448 -34.36 18.85 -17.15
CA ASN A 448 -33.02 18.51 -17.57
C ASN A 448 -32.80 16.98 -17.45
N PRO A 449 -32.61 16.26 -18.56
CA PRO A 449 -32.38 14.80 -18.53
C PRO A 449 -31.07 14.42 -17.82
N LEU A 450 -30.06 15.32 -17.82
CA LEU A 450 -28.78 15.15 -17.09
C LEU A 450 -28.94 15.33 -15.59
N GLY A 451 -29.98 16.04 -15.15
CA GLY A 451 -30.22 16.26 -13.73
C GLY A 451 -30.41 14.97 -12.94
N GLY A 452 -30.86 13.87 -13.61
CA GLY A 452 -31.08 12.57 -13.00
C GLY A 452 -29.80 11.81 -12.65
N CYS A 453 -28.73 11.94 -13.43
CA CYS A 453 -27.47 11.21 -13.23
C CYS A 453 -26.44 12.03 -12.42
N LEU A 454 -26.65 13.34 -12.21
CA LEU A 454 -25.69 14.21 -11.54
C LEU A 454 -25.28 13.73 -10.13
N PRO A 455 -26.16 13.23 -9.25
CA PRO A 455 -25.75 12.69 -7.95
C PRO A 455 -24.83 11.50 -8.08
N ILE A 456 -25.04 10.64 -9.07
CA ILE A 456 -24.19 9.45 -9.28
C ILE A 456 -22.78 9.91 -9.66
N VAL A 457 -22.66 10.86 -10.61
CA VAL A 457 -21.37 11.36 -11.09
C VAL A 457 -20.55 12.00 -9.95
N ILE A 458 -21.20 12.79 -9.07
CA ILE A 458 -20.54 13.43 -7.94
C ILE A 458 -20.20 12.41 -6.84
N GLN A 459 -20.99 11.35 -6.71
CA GLN A 459 -20.78 10.31 -5.71
C GLN A 459 -19.69 9.31 -6.07
N ILE A 460 -19.34 9.15 -7.38
CA ILE A 460 -18.29 8.23 -7.83
C ILE A 460 -16.93 8.53 -7.17
N PRO A 461 -16.41 9.78 -7.15
CA PRO A 461 -15.14 10.08 -6.47
C PRO A 461 -15.17 9.76 -4.98
N VAL A 462 -16.28 10.04 -4.28
CA VAL A 462 -16.45 9.71 -2.86
C VAL A 462 -16.46 8.19 -2.66
N PHE A 463 -17.13 7.46 -3.54
CA PHE A 463 -17.15 6.00 -3.51
C PHE A 463 -15.74 5.41 -3.71
N ILE A 464 -14.99 5.88 -4.71
CA ILE A 464 -13.63 5.39 -4.97
C ILE A 464 -12.71 5.75 -3.81
N ALA A 465 -12.85 6.95 -3.23
CA ALA A 465 -12.08 7.35 -2.06
C ALA A 465 -12.35 6.44 -0.84
N LEU A 466 -13.62 6.14 -0.56
CA LEU A 466 -13.99 5.21 0.52
C LEU A 466 -13.56 3.78 0.22
N TYR A 467 -13.62 3.36 -1.04
CA TYR A 467 -13.09 2.04 -1.46
C TYR A 467 -11.61 1.91 -1.07
N TRP A 468 -10.77 2.91 -1.40
CA TRP A 468 -9.36 2.89 -1.01
C TRP A 468 -9.17 2.94 0.50
N VAL A 469 -9.94 3.78 1.21
CA VAL A 469 -9.92 3.83 2.68
C VAL A 469 -10.21 2.46 3.28
N LEU A 470 -11.29 1.79 2.83
CA LEU A 470 -11.70 0.51 3.38
C LEU A 470 -10.76 -0.65 3.00
N LEU A 471 -10.05 -0.52 1.87
CA LEU A 471 -9.09 -1.53 1.42
C LEU A 471 -7.74 -1.41 2.13
N GLU A 472 -7.20 -0.18 2.27
CA GLU A 472 -5.83 0.06 2.73
C GLU A 472 -5.71 0.24 4.25
N SER A 473 -6.83 0.46 4.97
CA SER A 473 -6.79 0.70 6.41
C SER A 473 -6.68 -0.60 7.20
N VAL A 474 -5.55 -0.77 7.90
CA VAL A 474 -5.32 -1.93 8.79
C VAL A 474 -6.32 -1.99 9.94
N GLU A 475 -6.87 -0.84 10.34
CA GLU A 475 -7.88 -0.70 11.40
C GLU A 475 -9.19 -1.43 11.10
N LEU A 476 -9.45 -1.72 9.83
CA LEU A 476 -10.62 -2.48 9.38
C LEU A 476 -10.36 -3.99 9.27
N ARG A 477 -9.09 -4.38 9.30
CA ARG A 477 -8.70 -5.79 9.31
C ARG A 477 -9.15 -6.45 10.60
N GLN A 478 -9.94 -7.52 10.49
CA GLN A 478 -10.51 -8.25 11.61
C GLN A 478 -11.42 -7.40 12.53
N ALA A 479 -11.93 -6.27 12.00
CA ALA A 479 -12.88 -5.44 12.69
C ALA A 479 -14.30 -6.03 12.56
N PRO A 480 -14.98 -6.40 13.66
CA PRO A 480 -16.33 -6.93 13.61
C PRO A 480 -17.36 -5.82 13.36
N PHE A 481 -18.48 -6.19 12.74
CA PHE A 481 -19.64 -5.30 12.65
C PHE A 481 -20.81 -5.80 13.52
N ALA A 482 -21.52 -6.79 13.05
CA ALA A 482 -22.68 -7.36 13.72
C ALA A 482 -22.98 -8.76 13.18
N LEU A 483 -23.66 -9.59 13.95
CA LEU A 483 -24.12 -10.93 13.60
C LEU A 483 -22.94 -11.81 13.17
N TRP A 484 -22.91 -12.24 11.92
CA TRP A 484 -21.88 -13.12 11.36
C TRP A 484 -20.68 -12.37 10.76
N ILE A 485 -20.75 -11.04 10.60
CA ILE A 485 -19.65 -10.23 10.04
C ILE A 485 -18.62 -9.98 11.14
N ARG A 486 -17.57 -10.83 11.16
CA ARG A 486 -16.47 -10.76 12.13
C ARG A 486 -15.27 -9.98 11.59
N ASP A 487 -15.20 -9.77 10.29
CA ASP A 487 -14.13 -9.05 9.62
C ASP A 487 -14.69 -8.25 8.44
N LEU A 488 -14.56 -6.93 8.49
CA LEU A 488 -15.02 -6.02 7.46
C LEU A 488 -14.08 -5.97 6.24
N SER A 489 -12.86 -6.50 6.36
CA SER A 489 -11.85 -6.47 5.31
C SER A 489 -11.91 -7.66 4.35
N ILE A 490 -12.67 -8.70 4.68
CA ILE A 490 -12.87 -9.89 3.85
C ILE A 490 -14.30 -9.95 3.28
N PRO A 491 -14.55 -10.76 2.23
CA PRO A 491 -15.89 -10.99 1.72
C PRO A 491 -16.84 -11.59 2.79
N ASP A 492 -18.13 -11.27 2.68
CA ASP A 492 -19.17 -11.85 3.52
C ASP A 492 -19.25 -13.38 3.30
N PRO A 493 -18.97 -14.22 4.33
CA PRO A 493 -18.90 -15.67 4.17
C PRO A 493 -20.25 -16.31 3.77
N TYR A 494 -21.36 -15.64 4.08
CA TYR A 494 -22.72 -16.14 3.73
C TYR A 494 -23.33 -15.40 2.53
N TYR A 495 -22.61 -14.43 1.93
CA TYR A 495 -23.08 -13.63 0.79
C TYR A 495 -24.39 -12.86 1.02
N VAL A 496 -24.81 -12.69 2.26
CA VAL A 496 -26.07 -12.00 2.62
C VAL A 496 -25.99 -10.51 2.26
N LEU A 497 -24.89 -9.84 2.60
CA LEU A 497 -24.71 -8.41 2.26
C LEU A 497 -24.75 -8.15 0.75
N PRO A 498 -24.03 -8.88 -0.11
CA PRO A 498 -24.14 -8.71 -1.57
C PRO A 498 -25.54 -8.95 -2.10
N ILE A 499 -26.26 -9.96 -1.60
CA ILE A 499 -27.65 -10.24 -2.01
C ILE A 499 -28.59 -9.10 -1.61
N LEU A 500 -28.50 -8.61 -0.36
CA LEU A 500 -29.29 -7.46 0.10
C LEU A 500 -28.95 -6.18 -0.67
N MET A 501 -27.68 -5.99 -0.99
CA MET A 501 -27.24 -4.87 -1.83
C MET A 501 -27.87 -4.96 -3.23
N GLY A 502 -27.83 -6.12 -3.88
CA GLY A 502 -28.45 -6.35 -5.19
C GLY A 502 -29.96 -6.13 -5.16
N ALA A 503 -30.64 -6.65 -4.13
CA ALA A 503 -32.07 -6.41 -3.92
C ALA A 503 -32.40 -4.92 -3.73
N SER A 504 -31.57 -4.19 -2.98
CA SER A 504 -31.71 -2.75 -2.81
C SER A 504 -31.48 -1.97 -4.12
N MET A 505 -30.48 -2.36 -4.93
CA MET A 505 -30.26 -1.79 -6.27
C MET A 505 -31.46 -2.02 -7.19
N PHE A 506 -32.01 -3.22 -7.17
CA PHE A 506 -33.21 -3.54 -7.94
C PHE A 506 -34.42 -2.70 -7.48
N GLY A 507 -34.63 -2.60 -6.16
CA GLY A 507 -35.66 -1.73 -5.57
C GLY A 507 -35.49 -0.25 -5.99
N GLN A 508 -34.26 0.26 -5.99
CA GLN A 508 -33.96 1.62 -6.45
C GLN A 508 -34.24 1.78 -7.94
N GLN A 509 -33.93 0.77 -8.75
CA GLN A 509 -34.20 0.80 -10.20
C GLN A 509 -35.69 0.90 -10.52
N LEU A 510 -36.55 0.25 -9.75
CA LEU A 510 -38.02 0.36 -9.91
C LEU A 510 -38.57 1.77 -9.62
N LEU A 511 -37.86 2.56 -8.81
CA LEU A 511 -38.23 3.96 -8.54
C LEU A 511 -37.80 4.91 -9.67
N ASN A 512 -36.84 4.52 -10.48
CA ASN A 512 -36.34 5.35 -11.59
C ASN A 512 -37.30 5.33 -12.79
N PRO A 513 -37.33 6.40 -13.61
CA PRO A 513 -38.07 6.37 -14.87
C PRO A 513 -37.47 5.36 -15.84
N THR A 514 -38.32 4.54 -16.48
CA THR A 514 -37.87 3.61 -17.51
C THR A 514 -37.37 4.36 -18.74
N PRO A 515 -36.20 3.99 -19.28
CA PRO A 515 -35.68 4.57 -20.50
C PRO A 515 -36.62 4.32 -21.69
N PRO A 516 -36.70 5.25 -22.64
CA PRO A 516 -37.51 5.05 -23.85
C PRO A 516 -37.01 3.92 -24.78
N ASP A 517 -35.69 3.65 -24.73
CA ASP A 517 -35.07 2.57 -25.50
C ASP A 517 -35.22 1.22 -24.75
N PRO A 518 -35.86 0.19 -25.39
CA PRO A 518 -36.03 -1.12 -24.75
C PRO A 518 -34.73 -1.85 -24.45
N MET A 519 -33.68 -1.65 -25.25
CA MET A 519 -32.39 -2.26 -25.03
C MET A 519 -31.73 -1.67 -23.76
N GLN A 520 -31.78 -0.35 -23.63
CA GLN A 520 -31.29 0.35 -22.46
C GLN A 520 -32.06 -0.06 -21.20
N ALA A 521 -33.37 -0.21 -21.28
CA ALA A 521 -34.21 -0.70 -20.17
C ALA A 521 -33.80 -2.11 -19.73
N LYS A 522 -33.55 -3.04 -20.67
CA LYS A 522 -33.06 -4.40 -20.36
C LYS A 522 -31.68 -4.38 -19.68
N ILE A 523 -30.73 -3.59 -20.20
CA ILE A 523 -29.40 -3.44 -19.61
C ILE A 523 -29.49 -2.91 -18.17
N MET A 524 -30.30 -1.87 -17.94
CA MET A 524 -30.48 -1.30 -16.60
C MET A 524 -31.13 -2.28 -15.62
N MET A 525 -32.02 -3.18 -16.09
CA MET A 525 -32.61 -4.23 -15.26
C MET A 525 -31.65 -5.39 -14.96
N ALA A 526 -30.71 -5.68 -15.86
CA ALA A 526 -29.68 -6.70 -15.65
C ALA A 526 -28.54 -6.23 -14.73
N LEU A 527 -28.29 -4.93 -14.69
CA LEU A 527 -27.15 -4.34 -13.97
C LEU A 527 -27.11 -4.70 -12.47
N PRO A 528 -28.22 -4.67 -11.69
CA PRO A 528 -28.21 -5.12 -10.31
C PRO A 528 -27.74 -6.56 -10.12
N VAL A 529 -28.10 -7.46 -11.04
CA VAL A 529 -27.69 -8.88 -10.99
C VAL A 529 -26.17 -8.99 -11.24
N VAL A 530 -25.69 -8.31 -12.27
CA VAL A 530 -24.24 -8.27 -12.59
C VAL A 530 -23.43 -7.72 -11.41
N PHE A 531 -23.87 -6.62 -10.81
CA PHE A 531 -23.22 -6.06 -9.64
C PHE A 531 -23.30 -6.97 -8.42
N THR A 532 -24.42 -7.66 -8.18
CA THR A 532 -24.54 -8.63 -7.08
C THR A 532 -23.46 -9.70 -7.21
N VAL A 533 -23.33 -10.31 -8.40
CA VAL A 533 -22.32 -11.33 -8.67
C VAL A 533 -20.89 -10.76 -8.48
N PHE A 534 -20.65 -9.56 -9.00
CA PHE A 534 -19.36 -8.89 -8.87
C PHE A 534 -18.97 -8.64 -7.40
N PHE A 535 -19.88 -8.18 -6.56
CA PHE A 535 -19.64 -7.85 -5.17
C PHE A 535 -19.58 -9.06 -4.22
N LEU A 536 -19.79 -10.29 -4.69
CA LEU A 536 -19.58 -11.51 -3.89
C LEU A 536 -18.14 -11.63 -3.37
N TRP A 537 -17.17 -11.07 -4.09
CA TRP A 537 -15.75 -11.16 -3.77
C TRP A 537 -15.17 -9.89 -3.13
N PHE A 538 -16.01 -8.90 -2.85
CA PHE A 538 -15.57 -7.65 -2.25
C PHE A 538 -15.65 -7.68 -0.72
N PRO A 539 -14.77 -6.92 -0.03
CA PRO A 539 -14.81 -6.78 1.42
C PRO A 539 -16.20 -6.39 1.93
N ALA A 540 -16.62 -7.03 3.03
CA ALA A 540 -17.95 -6.82 3.62
C ALA A 540 -18.21 -5.36 3.99
N GLY A 541 -17.19 -4.61 4.44
CA GLY A 541 -17.28 -3.18 4.74
C GLY A 541 -17.68 -2.33 3.54
N LEU A 542 -17.16 -2.65 2.33
CA LEU A 542 -17.51 -1.93 1.11
C LEU A 542 -18.95 -2.26 0.67
N VAL A 543 -19.34 -3.52 0.76
CA VAL A 543 -20.71 -3.94 0.44
C VAL A 543 -21.71 -3.32 1.40
N LEU A 544 -21.36 -3.23 2.70
CA LEU A 544 -22.15 -2.56 3.74
C LEU A 544 -22.34 -1.07 3.43
N TYR A 545 -21.26 -0.38 3.05
CA TYR A 545 -21.33 1.01 2.59
C TYR A 545 -22.30 1.16 1.40
N TRP A 546 -22.18 0.30 0.38
CA TRP A 546 -23.03 0.35 -0.80
C TRP A 546 -24.50 0.08 -0.48
N LEU A 547 -24.77 -0.93 0.35
CA LEU A 547 -26.11 -1.24 0.84
C LEU A 547 -26.73 -0.04 1.56
N ALA A 548 -26.00 0.54 2.52
CA ALA A 548 -26.45 1.72 3.26
C ALA A 548 -26.72 2.91 2.32
N ASN A 549 -25.83 3.15 1.37
CA ASN A 549 -25.98 4.18 0.37
C ASN A 549 -27.24 4.01 -0.49
N ASN A 550 -27.56 2.78 -0.92
CA ASN A 550 -28.77 2.47 -1.68
C ASN A 550 -30.03 2.68 -0.82
N VAL A 551 -30.06 2.14 0.39
CA VAL A 551 -31.22 2.27 1.30
C VAL A 551 -31.51 3.75 1.60
N LEU A 552 -30.49 4.55 1.91
CA LEU A 552 -30.63 5.98 2.12
C LEU A 552 -31.09 6.71 0.83
N SER A 553 -30.62 6.30 -0.33
CA SER A 553 -31.06 6.85 -1.63
C SER A 553 -32.52 6.56 -1.90
N ILE A 554 -32.96 5.32 -1.68
CA ILE A 554 -34.37 4.91 -1.80
C ILE A 554 -35.24 5.75 -0.88
N THR A 555 -34.86 5.89 0.39
CA THR A 555 -35.58 6.66 1.39
C THR A 555 -35.69 8.15 1.00
N GLN A 556 -34.59 8.76 0.56
CA GLN A 556 -34.58 10.14 0.07
C GLN A 556 -35.47 10.31 -1.17
N GLN A 557 -35.33 9.43 -2.15
CA GLN A 557 -36.11 9.49 -3.40
C GLN A 557 -37.61 9.31 -3.12
N TRP A 558 -37.97 8.35 -2.28
CA TRP A 558 -39.36 8.10 -1.87
C TRP A 558 -39.95 9.34 -1.17
N TYR A 559 -39.24 9.88 -0.17
CA TYR A 559 -39.69 11.07 0.59
C TYR A 559 -39.90 12.28 -0.31
N ILE A 560 -38.94 12.59 -1.16
CA ILE A 560 -39.00 13.76 -2.06
C ILE A 560 -40.13 13.58 -3.10
N THR A 561 -40.25 12.39 -3.68
CA THR A 561 -41.31 12.10 -4.67
C THR A 561 -42.70 12.22 -4.07
N ARG A 562 -42.90 11.71 -2.82
CA ARG A 562 -44.17 11.83 -2.08
C ARG A 562 -44.51 13.28 -1.77
N LYS A 563 -43.54 14.09 -1.33
CA LYS A 563 -43.72 15.52 -1.06
C LYS A 563 -44.13 16.30 -2.33
N ILE A 564 -43.54 15.97 -3.48
CA ILE A 564 -43.91 16.60 -4.78
C ILE A 564 -45.30 16.14 -5.24
N ALA A 565 -45.72 14.94 -4.93
CA ALA A 565 -47.08 14.48 -5.22
C ALA A 565 -48.11 15.22 -4.36
N ALA A 566 -47.85 15.30 -3.04
CA ALA A 566 -48.75 15.98 -2.09
C ALA A 566 -48.86 17.50 -2.27
N ALA A 567 -47.84 18.19 -2.77
CA ALA A 567 -47.87 19.65 -3.03
C ALA A 567 -48.69 20.05 -4.27
N LYS A 568 -49.35 19.10 -4.95
CA LYS A 568 -50.20 19.32 -6.13
C LYS A 568 -51.67 18.94 -5.93
N THR A 569 -52.00 18.39 -4.74
CA THR A 569 -53.36 18.29 -4.21
C THR A 569 -53.69 19.51 -3.37
#